data_5d0214216cdb94d0b645d35c029c1045
#
_entry.id   5d0214216cdb94d0b645d35c029c1045
#
_cell.length_a   1.000
_cell.length_b   1.000
_cell.length_c   1.000
_cell.angle_alpha   90.00
_cell.angle_beta   90.00
_cell.angle_gamma   90.00
#
_symmetry.space_group_name_H-M   'P 1'
#
loop_
_entity.id
_entity.type
_entity.pdbx_description
1 polymer ?
#
loop_
_entity_poly.entity_id
_entity_poly.type
_entity_poly.pdbx_seq_one_letter_code
_entity_poly.pdbx_strand_id
1 'polypeptide(L)'
;MDSFAISIDCCPDMVQRLFTIVKENPVSELTINTVKMSKVEQALKAANETRALRIGSGILKEVAGLFKEQFAGRKAVVVADVTTYRVAGERVEKELRNANIELLPSFIFTDSDLYAEYSYVDRLVESLKVH
;
A
#
# COMPACT_ATOMS: atom_id res chain seq x y z
N MET A 1 -19.74 1.22 0.59
CA MET A 1 -18.50 1.39 1.36
C MET A 1 -17.37 0.75 0.57
N ASP A 2 -16.31 1.50 0.30
CA ASP A 2 -15.20 0.97 -0.47
C ASP A 2 -14.32 0.08 0.43
N SER A 3 -14.09 -1.15 0.01
CA SER A 3 -13.13 -2.07 0.65
C SER A 3 -11.75 -1.88 0.05
N PHE A 4 -10.72 -1.89 0.87
CA PHE A 4 -9.33 -1.76 0.45
C PHE A 4 -8.49 -2.88 1.05
N ALA A 5 -7.49 -3.31 0.31
CA ALA A 5 -6.43 -4.17 0.80
C ALA A 5 -5.14 -3.36 0.94
N ILE A 6 -4.46 -3.53 2.05
CA ILE A 6 -3.15 -2.93 2.33
C ILE A 6 -2.14 -4.06 2.44
N SER A 7 -1.20 -4.12 1.52
CA SER A 7 -0.12 -5.10 1.52
C SER A 7 1.22 -4.41 1.76
N ILE A 8 2.08 -5.06 2.51
CA ILE A 8 3.46 -4.64 2.74
C ILE A 8 4.38 -5.74 2.24
N ASP A 9 5.08 -5.45 1.17
CA ASP A 9 5.99 -6.36 0.51
C ASP A 9 7.45 -5.97 0.81
N CYS A 10 8.30 -6.97 0.96
CA CYS A 10 9.72 -6.81 1.24
C CYS A 10 10.54 -7.46 0.12
N CYS A 11 11.09 -6.65 -0.78
CA CYS A 11 12.06 -7.14 -1.75
C CYS A 11 13.46 -7.24 -1.12
N PRO A 12 14.14 -8.40 -1.19
CA PRO A 12 15.43 -8.60 -0.53
C PRO A 12 16.59 -7.77 -1.11
N ASP A 13 16.51 -7.36 -2.38
CA ASP A 13 17.60 -6.69 -3.09
C ASP A 13 17.45 -5.18 -3.28
N MET A 14 16.36 -4.56 -2.84
CA MET A 14 16.19 -3.13 -2.94
C MET A 14 15.99 -2.49 -1.57
N VAL A 15 16.68 -1.41 -1.33
CA VAL A 15 16.66 -0.58 -0.10
C VAL A 15 15.27 0.00 0.20
N GLN A 16 14.28 -0.24 -0.65
CA GLN A 16 12.94 0.30 -0.57
C GLN A 16 11.90 -0.81 -0.47
N ARG A 17 11.03 -0.67 0.52
CA ARG A 17 9.89 -1.56 0.73
C ARG A 17 8.66 -0.95 0.09
N LEU A 18 8.00 -1.69 -0.78
CA LEU A 18 6.80 -1.24 -1.46
C LEU A 18 5.58 -1.41 -0.56
N PHE A 19 4.78 -0.37 -0.47
CA PHE A 19 3.49 -0.36 0.20
C PHE A 19 2.39 -0.25 -0.86
N THR A 20 1.62 -1.29 -1.05
CA THR A 20 0.58 -1.35 -2.09
C THR A 20 -0.81 -1.26 -1.50
N ILE A 21 -1.65 -0.39 -2.05
CA ILE A 21 -3.06 -0.28 -1.74
C ILE A 21 -3.86 -0.66 -2.98
N VAL A 22 -4.73 -1.64 -2.84
CA VAL A 22 -5.62 -2.11 -3.90
C VAL A 22 -7.07 -1.85 -3.51
N LYS A 23 -7.86 -1.31 -4.44
CA LYS A 23 -9.30 -1.20 -4.28
C LYS A 23 -9.96 -2.52 -4.65
N GLU A 24 -10.67 -3.13 -3.72
CA GLU A 24 -11.46 -4.32 -3.99
C GLU A 24 -12.92 -3.96 -4.33
N ASN A 25 -13.48 -4.63 -5.32
CA ASN A 25 -14.91 -4.54 -5.63
C ASN A 25 -15.71 -5.29 -4.55
N PRO A 26 -16.87 -4.76 -4.12
CA PRO A 26 -17.67 -5.40 -3.09
C PRO A 26 -18.28 -6.70 -3.62
N VAL A 27 -17.85 -7.83 -3.06
CA VAL A 27 -18.51 -9.11 -3.22
C VAL A 27 -19.31 -9.39 -1.95
N SER A 28 -20.61 -9.65 -2.16
CA SER A 28 -21.67 -9.89 -1.18
C SER A 28 -21.25 -10.33 0.23
N GLU A 29 -21.62 -9.50 1.19
CA GLU A 29 -21.47 -9.67 2.63
C GLU A 29 -22.40 -10.79 3.15
N LEU A 30 -22.00 -11.77 3.77
CA LEU A 30 -22.56 -12.32 5.03
C LEU A 30 -21.97 -13.67 5.49
N THR A 31 -21.20 -14.39 4.65
CA THR A 31 -20.68 -15.71 5.07
C THR A 31 -19.15 -15.81 4.97
N ILE A 32 -18.49 -14.72 4.71
CA ILE A 32 -17.11 -14.67 4.19
C ILE A 32 -16.06 -14.34 5.27
N ASN A 33 -16.44 -13.67 6.36
CA ASN A 33 -15.45 -13.11 7.27
C ASN A 33 -14.60 -14.15 8.03
N THR A 34 -15.18 -15.24 8.51
CA THR A 34 -14.41 -16.22 9.32
C THR A 34 -13.57 -17.16 8.45
N VAL A 35 -14.07 -17.54 7.29
CA VAL A 35 -13.35 -18.48 6.38
C VAL A 35 -12.31 -17.73 5.52
N LYS A 36 -12.57 -16.47 5.14
CA LYS A 36 -11.58 -15.64 4.42
C LYS A 36 -10.41 -15.26 5.32
N MET A 37 -10.63 -14.91 6.59
CA MET A 37 -9.57 -14.58 7.52
C MET A 37 -8.56 -15.72 7.64
N SER A 38 -9.01 -16.96 7.80
CA SER A 38 -8.13 -18.12 7.89
C SER A 38 -7.32 -18.37 6.61
N LYS A 39 -7.90 -18.16 5.43
CA LYS A 39 -7.19 -18.29 4.14
C LYS A 39 -6.16 -17.18 3.93
N VAL A 40 -6.49 -15.96 4.31
CA VAL A 40 -5.56 -14.82 4.25
C VAL A 40 -4.38 -15.02 5.19
N GLU A 41 -4.62 -15.48 6.42
CA GLU A 41 -3.56 -15.79 7.37
C GLU A 41 -2.67 -16.94 6.89
N GLN A 42 -3.25 -17.99 6.30
CA GLN A 42 -2.48 -19.08 5.71
C GLN A 42 -1.65 -18.61 4.52
N ALA A 43 -2.22 -17.80 3.64
CA ALA A 43 -1.50 -17.21 2.51
C ALA A 43 -0.36 -16.30 2.98
N LEU A 44 -0.60 -15.49 4.01
CA LEU A 44 0.41 -14.61 4.58
C LEU A 44 1.58 -15.40 5.21
N LYS A 45 1.28 -16.51 5.89
CA LYS A 45 2.31 -17.41 6.43
C LYS A 45 3.15 -18.08 5.34
N ALA A 46 2.56 -18.34 4.17
CA ALA A 46 3.26 -18.92 3.02
C ALA A 46 4.00 -17.88 2.18
N ALA A 47 3.70 -16.59 2.34
CA ALA A 47 4.33 -15.51 1.61
C ALA A 47 5.74 -15.23 2.17
N ASN A 48 6.74 -15.20 1.29
CA ASN A 48 8.12 -14.92 1.68
C ASN A 48 8.41 -13.41 1.78
N GLU A 49 7.66 -12.59 1.05
CA GLU A 49 7.93 -11.16 0.87
C GLU A 49 6.88 -10.26 1.54
N THR A 50 5.62 -10.69 1.61
CA THR A 50 4.54 -9.93 2.25
C THR A 50 4.57 -10.13 3.76
N ARG A 51 4.82 -9.08 4.52
CA ARG A 51 4.92 -9.13 5.99
C ARG A 51 3.60 -8.86 6.69
N ALA A 52 2.77 -8.05 6.11
CA ALA A 52 1.48 -7.69 6.69
C ALA A 52 0.45 -7.43 5.60
N LEU A 53 -0.79 -7.83 5.87
CA LEU A 53 -1.95 -7.60 5.01
C LEU A 53 -3.15 -7.25 5.88
N ARG A 54 -3.87 -6.22 5.51
CA ARG A 54 -5.15 -5.81 6.12
C ARG A 54 -6.17 -5.64 5.01
N ILE A 55 -7.33 -6.24 5.18
CA ILE A 55 -8.45 -6.15 4.23
C ILE A 55 -9.70 -5.78 5.01
N GLY A 56 -10.43 -4.78 4.56
CA GLY A 56 -11.68 -4.39 5.20
C GLY A 56 -12.20 -3.03 4.76
N SER A 57 -13.36 -2.67 5.29
CA SER A 57 -13.95 -1.35 5.10
C SER A 57 -13.37 -0.36 6.11
N GLY A 58 -13.00 0.83 5.64
CA GLY A 58 -12.48 1.90 6.49
C GLY A 58 -11.06 1.70 7.03
N ILE A 59 -10.34 0.68 6.60
CA ILE A 59 -9.01 0.32 7.09
C ILE A 59 -7.91 1.35 6.77
N LEU A 60 -8.17 2.33 5.90
CA LEU A 60 -7.18 3.38 5.60
C LEU A 60 -6.72 4.14 6.85
N LYS A 61 -7.52 4.15 7.90
CA LYS A 61 -7.14 4.72 9.20
C LYS A 61 -6.03 3.93 9.91
N GLU A 62 -5.88 2.66 9.58
CA GLU A 62 -4.87 1.78 10.18
C GLU A 62 -3.50 1.90 9.50
N VAL A 63 -3.43 2.58 8.34
CA VAL A 63 -2.21 2.66 7.53
C VAL A 63 -1.01 3.19 8.32
N ALA A 64 -1.22 4.22 9.10
CA ALA A 64 -0.14 4.84 9.88
C ALA A 64 0.36 3.93 11.01
N GLY A 65 -0.55 3.22 11.68
CA GLY A 65 -0.19 2.21 12.69
C GLY A 65 0.61 1.07 12.07
N LEU A 66 0.10 0.52 10.97
CA LEU A 66 0.76 -0.55 10.24
C LEU A 66 2.14 -0.14 9.70
N PHE A 67 2.25 1.09 9.18
CA PHE A 67 3.53 1.62 8.72
C PHE A 67 4.56 1.73 9.86
N LYS A 68 4.15 2.28 11.01
CA LYS A 68 5.04 2.38 12.19
C LYS A 68 5.48 1.01 12.72
N GLU A 69 4.57 0.05 12.73
CA GLU A 69 4.86 -1.32 13.15
C GLU A 69 5.94 -1.97 12.28
N GLN A 70 5.84 -1.79 10.96
CA GLN A 70 6.72 -2.46 10.00
C GLN A 70 7.97 -1.65 9.63
N PHE A 71 7.92 -0.32 9.73
CA PHE A 71 8.94 0.62 9.24
C PHE A 71 9.27 1.72 10.25
N ALA A 72 9.39 1.37 11.52
CA ALA A 72 9.69 2.34 12.59
C ALA A 72 10.87 3.26 12.22
N GLY A 73 10.65 4.57 12.31
CA GLY A 73 11.68 5.59 12.05
C GLY A 73 12.04 5.79 10.57
N ARG A 74 11.28 5.19 9.63
CA ARG A 74 11.50 5.41 8.20
C ARG A 74 10.58 6.49 7.65
N LYS A 75 11.04 7.15 6.57
CA LYS A 75 10.23 8.05 5.76
C LYS A 75 9.29 7.23 4.88
N ALA A 76 8.12 7.78 4.60
CA ALA A 76 7.16 7.18 3.67
C ALA A 76 7.07 7.97 2.37
N VAL A 77 6.76 7.29 1.28
CA VAL A 77 6.38 7.89 0.00
C VAL A 77 5.09 7.22 -0.47
N VAL A 78 4.14 8.02 -0.96
CA VAL A 78 2.95 7.49 -1.62
C VAL A 78 3.21 7.41 -3.11
N VAL A 79 3.04 6.21 -3.67
CA VAL A 79 3.17 5.94 -5.10
C VAL A 79 1.81 5.50 -5.63
N ALA A 80 1.29 6.14 -6.64
CA ALA A 80 -0.03 5.86 -7.18
C ALA A 80 -0.16 6.36 -8.63
N ASP A 81 -1.19 5.93 -9.34
CA ASP A 81 -1.71 6.64 -10.51
C ASP A 81 -2.67 7.76 -10.07
N VAL A 82 -3.05 8.62 -11.02
CA VAL A 82 -3.94 9.78 -10.76
C VAL A 82 -5.26 9.35 -10.11
N THR A 83 -5.85 8.25 -10.58
CA THR A 83 -7.15 7.77 -10.09
C THR A 83 -7.04 7.21 -8.68
N THR A 84 -6.07 6.33 -8.46
CA THR A 84 -5.82 5.71 -7.16
C THR A 84 -5.41 6.74 -6.11
N TYR A 85 -4.59 7.73 -6.50
CA TYR A 85 -4.22 8.81 -5.60
C TYR A 85 -5.44 9.60 -5.12
N ARG A 86 -6.32 10.00 -6.04
CA ARG A 86 -7.55 10.74 -5.70
C ARG A 86 -8.49 9.92 -4.81
N VAL A 87 -8.60 8.61 -5.04
CA VAL A 87 -9.54 7.75 -4.30
C VAL A 87 -9.02 7.39 -2.90
N ALA A 88 -7.72 7.16 -2.76
CA ALA A 88 -7.13 6.66 -1.54
C ALA A 88 -5.84 7.39 -1.12
N GLY A 89 -4.97 7.76 -2.06
CA GLY A 89 -3.64 8.30 -1.81
C GLY A 89 -3.64 9.54 -0.92
N GLU A 90 -4.50 10.52 -1.19
CA GLU A 90 -4.64 11.73 -0.37
C GLU A 90 -5.00 11.42 1.09
N ARG A 91 -5.88 10.44 1.30
CA ARG A 91 -6.27 10.01 2.64
C ARG A 91 -5.12 9.33 3.36
N VAL A 92 -4.38 8.49 2.65
CA VAL A 92 -3.19 7.82 3.18
C VAL A 92 -2.16 8.84 3.62
N GLU A 93 -1.83 9.83 2.80
CA GLU A 93 -0.93 10.92 3.19
C GLU A 93 -1.41 11.64 4.44
N LYS A 94 -2.69 11.96 4.49
CA LYS A 94 -3.28 12.63 5.65
C LYS A 94 -3.12 11.80 6.93
N GLU A 95 -3.40 10.50 6.89
CA GLU A 95 -3.25 9.61 8.04
C GLU A 95 -1.78 9.48 8.47
N LEU A 96 -0.85 9.37 7.51
CA LEU A 96 0.58 9.31 7.80
C LEU A 96 1.09 10.63 8.42
N ARG A 97 0.68 11.79 7.90
CA ARG A 97 1.01 13.12 8.47
C ARG A 97 0.45 13.29 9.88
N ASN A 98 -0.81 12.91 10.09
CA ASN A 98 -1.46 12.98 11.41
C ASN A 98 -0.72 12.14 12.46
N ALA A 99 -0.08 11.07 12.02
CA ALA A 99 0.72 10.20 12.87
C ALA A 99 2.19 10.64 13.03
N ASN A 100 2.55 11.83 12.53
CA ASN A 100 3.91 12.36 12.53
C ASN A 100 4.93 11.44 11.83
N ILE A 101 4.52 10.81 10.73
CA ILE A 101 5.42 10.07 9.85
C ILE A 101 5.96 11.04 8.82
N GLU A 102 7.28 11.09 8.67
CA GLU A 102 7.92 11.93 7.66
C GLU A 102 7.59 11.41 6.26
N LEU A 103 7.04 12.30 5.41
CA LEU A 103 6.65 11.97 4.04
C LEU A 103 7.60 12.62 3.04
N LEU A 104 8.07 11.82 2.10
CA LEU A 104 8.65 12.31 0.85
C LEU A 104 7.53 12.80 -0.10
N PRO A 105 7.83 13.62 -1.10
CA PRO A 105 6.87 13.99 -2.13
C PRO A 105 6.28 12.75 -2.81
N SER A 106 4.95 12.73 -2.95
CA SER A 106 4.28 11.59 -3.58
C SER A 106 4.65 11.49 -5.06
N PHE A 107 4.86 10.25 -5.51
CA PHE A 107 5.13 9.96 -6.91
C PHE A 107 3.84 9.49 -7.60
N ILE A 108 3.35 10.28 -8.55
CA ILE A 108 2.09 9.99 -9.23
C ILE A 108 2.35 9.74 -10.71
N PHE A 109 2.04 8.52 -11.15
CA PHE A 109 2.05 8.19 -12.56
C PHE A 109 0.89 8.89 -13.26
N THR A 110 1.20 9.70 -14.29
CA THR A 110 0.22 10.45 -15.08
C THR A 110 -0.10 9.78 -16.41
N ASP A 111 0.49 8.62 -16.67
CA ASP A 111 0.28 7.86 -17.89
C ASP A 111 -1.14 7.29 -17.92
N SER A 112 -1.83 7.40 -19.09
CA SER A 112 -3.22 6.92 -19.26
C SER A 112 -3.32 5.40 -19.23
N ASP A 113 -2.27 4.72 -19.67
CA ASP A 113 -2.19 3.27 -19.84
C ASP A 113 -1.03 2.74 -18.99
N LEU A 114 -1.21 2.77 -17.67
CA LEU A 114 -0.22 2.24 -16.74
C LEU A 114 -0.34 0.71 -16.64
N TYR A 115 0.73 0.01 -16.98
CA TYR A 115 0.84 -1.44 -16.85
C TYR A 115 2.22 -1.83 -16.32
N ALA A 116 2.38 -3.09 -15.90
CA ALA A 116 3.62 -3.58 -15.30
C ALA A 116 4.74 -3.65 -16.34
N GLU A 117 5.50 -2.57 -16.46
CA GLU A 117 6.66 -2.45 -17.35
C GLU A 117 7.86 -1.87 -16.59
N TYR A 118 9.05 -2.34 -16.92
CA TYR A 118 10.28 -2.00 -16.19
C TYR A 118 10.63 -0.51 -16.29
N SER A 119 10.25 0.15 -17.37
CA SER A 119 10.43 1.60 -17.57
C SER A 119 9.77 2.45 -16.47
N TYR A 120 8.62 2.02 -15.93
CA TYR A 120 7.97 2.70 -14.80
C TYR A 120 8.74 2.51 -13.49
N VAL A 121 9.35 1.33 -13.31
CA VAL A 121 10.22 1.07 -12.15
C VAL A 121 11.44 1.98 -12.21
N ASP A 122 12.10 2.12 -13.36
CA ASP A 122 13.25 2.99 -13.54
C ASP A 122 12.89 4.46 -13.24
N ARG A 123 11.76 4.95 -13.74
CA ARG A 123 11.26 6.31 -13.45
C ARG A 123 11.05 6.54 -11.95
N LEU A 124 10.46 5.57 -11.27
CA LEU A 124 10.26 5.65 -9.81
C LEU A 124 11.60 5.65 -9.07
N VAL A 125 12.51 4.75 -9.41
CA VAL A 125 13.84 4.66 -8.80
C VAL A 125 14.62 5.96 -8.97
N GLU A 126 14.63 6.54 -10.17
CA GLU A 126 15.28 7.84 -10.42
C GLU A 126 14.67 8.96 -9.57
N SER A 127 13.34 9.00 -9.46
CA SER A 127 12.66 9.98 -8.60
C SER A 127 13.06 9.85 -7.12
N LEU A 128 13.26 8.64 -6.64
CA LEU A 128 13.58 8.38 -5.23
C LEU A 128 15.07 8.61 -4.89
N LYS A 129 15.97 8.60 -5.87
CA LYS A 129 17.40 8.89 -5.66
C LYS A 129 17.67 10.34 -5.25
N VAL A 130 16.73 11.24 -5.50
CA VAL A 130 16.87 12.68 -5.24
C VAL A 130 16.52 13.03 -3.78
N HIS A 131 15.99 12.08 -3.00
CA HIS A 131 15.52 12.25 -1.63
C HIS A 131 16.24 11.34 -0.65
#